data_f4244654c7aa00868ca2fb2737080106
#
_entry.id   f4244654c7aa00868ca2fb2737080106
#
_cell.length_a   1.000
_cell.length_b   1.000
_cell.length_c   1.000
_cell.angle_alpha   90.00
_cell.angle_beta   90.00
_cell.angle_gamma   90.00
#
_symmetry.space_group_name_H-M   'P 1'
#
loop_
_entity.id
_entity.type
_entity.pdbx_description
1 polymer ?
#
loop_
_entity_poly.entity_id
_entity_poly.type
_entity_poly.pdbx_seq_one_letter_code
_entity_poly.pdbx_strand_id
1 'polypeptide(L)'
;VQLDWCVGELVKTLDRLKLSDNTLIVFCSDNGPVGDDGYKDGALEKMGDHRPNGPFSGGKYSVLEGGTHTPFITYWPGKIAKGTSNKMVCTIDLAASFAALTGVELPKDACPDSFDVMDALLGKEDAKGRRHIVQQDNGKGGNYGFRVGKWKLQRHDSKRKRNTVVSNKLANTPSPRFALYDLSNDQQEENNIADQHPKVLDRMKQRLQRIIDAGQSRP
;
A
#
# COMPACT_ATOMS: atom_id res chain seq x y z
N VAL A 1 15.24 -8.67 -14.04
CA VAL A 1 15.77 -8.58 -15.42
C VAL A 1 14.63 -8.52 -16.43
N GLN A 2 13.75 -9.54 -16.54
CA GLN A 2 12.70 -9.55 -17.57
C GLN A 2 11.69 -8.40 -17.41
N LEU A 3 11.17 -8.19 -16.19
CA LEU A 3 10.25 -7.08 -15.90
C LEU A 3 10.87 -5.72 -16.22
N ASP A 4 12.11 -5.49 -15.81
CA ASP A 4 12.87 -4.27 -16.09
C ASP A 4 13.05 -4.06 -17.60
N TRP A 5 13.37 -5.13 -18.34
CA TRP A 5 13.43 -5.10 -19.81
C TRP A 5 12.09 -4.70 -20.43
N CYS A 6 10.96 -5.29 -19.98
CA CYS A 6 9.63 -4.95 -20.49
C CYS A 6 9.30 -3.47 -20.31
N VAL A 7 9.58 -2.92 -19.12
CA VAL A 7 9.38 -1.48 -18.85
C VAL A 7 10.30 -0.64 -19.75
N GLY A 8 11.55 -1.06 -19.91
CA GLY A 8 12.50 -0.38 -20.80
C GLY A 8 12.03 -0.34 -22.27
N GLU A 9 11.48 -1.44 -22.78
CA GLU A 9 10.93 -1.49 -24.16
C GLU A 9 9.68 -0.61 -24.32
N LEU A 10 8.85 -0.51 -23.29
CA LEU A 10 7.70 0.40 -23.29
C LEU A 10 8.18 1.86 -23.38
N VAL A 11 9.13 2.26 -22.54
CA VAL A 11 9.70 3.63 -22.56
C VAL A 11 10.33 3.93 -23.91
N LYS A 12 11.19 3.06 -24.43
CA LYS A 12 11.81 3.21 -25.76
C LYS A 12 10.75 3.35 -26.88
N THR A 13 9.64 2.63 -26.76
CA THR A 13 8.56 2.71 -27.75
C THR A 13 7.88 4.07 -27.71
N LEU A 14 7.60 4.60 -26.52
CA LEU A 14 7.03 5.94 -26.38
C LEU A 14 7.97 7.02 -26.93
N ASP A 15 9.27 6.90 -26.67
CA ASP A 15 10.29 7.82 -27.20
C ASP A 15 10.34 7.78 -28.73
N ARG A 16 10.40 6.57 -29.31
CA ARG A 16 10.40 6.38 -30.77
C ARG A 16 9.15 6.96 -31.44
N LEU A 17 8.00 6.87 -30.78
CA LEU A 17 6.73 7.42 -31.26
C LEU A 17 6.54 8.90 -30.92
N LYS A 18 7.48 9.53 -30.20
CA LYS A 18 7.41 10.93 -29.73
C LYS A 18 6.18 11.21 -28.84
N LEU A 19 5.81 10.24 -28.02
CA LEU A 19 4.67 10.33 -27.11
C LEU A 19 5.10 10.59 -25.66
N SER A 20 6.38 10.48 -25.33
CA SER A 20 6.89 10.53 -23.96
C SER A 20 6.54 11.83 -23.23
N ASP A 21 6.61 12.98 -23.91
CA ASP A 21 6.32 14.29 -23.31
C ASP A 21 4.85 14.47 -22.90
N ASN A 22 3.96 13.64 -23.45
CA ASN A 22 2.52 13.67 -23.13
C ASN A 22 2.01 12.34 -22.54
N THR A 23 2.89 11.56 -21.90
CA THR A 23 2.53 10.28 -21.31
C THR A 23 3.01 10.22 -19.86
N LEU A 24 2.06 10.09 -18.92
CA LEU A 24 2.34 9.72 -17.54
C LEU A 24 2.40 8.19 -17.43
N ILE A 25 3.55 7.67 -17.02
CA ILE A 25 3.72 6.25 -16.69
C ILE A 25 3.55 6.09 -15.18
N VAL A 26 2.70 5.16 -14.79
CA VAL A 26 2.57 4.72 -13.40
C VAL A 26 2.94 3.24 -13.33
N PHE A 27 4.02 2.95 -12.61
CA PHE A 27 4.45 1.57 -12.34
C PHE A 27 4.22 1.24 -10.89
N CYS A 28 3.44 0.20 -10.62
CA CYS A 28 3.16 -0.25 -9.27
C CYS A 28 2.92 -1.77 -9.26
N SER A 29 2.96 -2.37 -8.08
CA SER A 29 2.49 -3.74 -7.86
C SER A 29 1.10 -3.73 -7.24
N ASP A 30 0.31 -4.76 -7.52
CA ASP A 30 -1.03 -4.97 -6.97
C ASP A 30 -1.00 -5.38 -5.49
N ASN A 31 0.02 -6.15 -5.09
CA ASN A 31 0.24 -6.62 -3.72
C ASN A 31 1.72 -6.85 -3.43
N GLY A 32 2.02 -7.11 -2.17
CA GLY A 32 3.38 -7.49 -1.76
C GLY A 32 3.80 -8.86 -2.29
N PRO A 33 5.06 -9.25 -2.06
CA PRO A 33 5.61 -10.49 -2.59
C PRO A 33 4.90 -11.72 -2.05
N VAL A 34 4.93 -12.79 -2.82
CA VAL A 34 4.45 -14.11 -2.44
C VAL A 34 5.55 -15.14 -2.68
N GLY A 35 5.87 -15.89 -1.63
CA GLY A 35 6.85 -16.99 -1.75
C GLY A 35 6.21 -18.32 -2.07
N ASP A 36 4.95 -18.52 -1.66
CA ASP A 36 4.18 -19.73 -1.93
C ASP A 36 2.72 -19.36 -2.19
N ASP A 37 2.28 -19.53 -3.41
CA ASP A 37 0.90 -19.31 -3.86
C ASP A 37 0.24 -20.63 -4.31
N GLY A 38 0.77 -21.75 -3.82
CA GLY A 38 0.30 -23.11 -4.15
C GLY A 38 0.92 -23.69 -5.41
N TYR A 39 1.85 -23.00 -6.05
CA TYR A 39 2.57 -23.47 -7.22
C TYR A 39 3.93 -24.06 -6.82
N LYS A 40 4.30 -25.20 -7.44
CA LYS A 40 5.63 -25.82 -7.25
C LYS A 40 6.65 -25.23 -8.23
N ASP A 41 6.94 -23.93 -8.08
CA ASP A 41 7.87 -23.19 -8.94
C ASP A 41 9.28 -23.06 -8.36
N GLY A 42 9.47 -23.51 -7.11
CA GLY A 42 10.74 -23.42 -6.40
C GLY A 42 11.07 -21.99 -5.96
N ALA A 43 10.08 -21.10 -5.86
CA ALA A 43 10.31 -19.70 -5.50
C ALA A 43 10.93 -19.56 -4.11
N LEU A 44 10.44 -20.31 -3.12
CA LEU A 44 10.99 -20.31 -1.75
C LEU A 44 12.42 -20.85 -1.71
N GLU A 45 12.67 -21.99 -2.36
CA GLU A 45 13.97 -22.63 -2.36
C GLU A 45 15.04 -21.78 -3.08
N LYS A 46 14.63 -21.04 -4.11
CA LYS A 46 15.53 -20.18 -4.90
C LYS A 46 15.67 -18.77 -4.31
N MET A 47 14.84 -18.40 -3.36
CA MET A 47 14.87 -17.06 -2.76
C MET A 47 16.16 -16.82 -1.97
N GLY A 48 16.70 -17.84 -1.28
CA GLY A 48 17.87 -17.71 -0.42
C GLY A 48 17.69 -16.59 0.61
N ASP A 49 18.70 -15.72 0.73
CA ASP A 49 18.66 -14.57 1.65
C ASP A 49 17.97 -13.34 1.07
N HIS A 50 17.42 -13.41 -0.14
CA HIS A 50 16.72 -12.31 -0.75
C HIS A 50 15.43 -11.98 0.03
N ARG A 51 15.25 -10.69 0.33
CA ARG A 51 14.05 -10.16 1.02
C ARG A 51 13.23 -9.30 0.06
N PRO A 52 12.29 -9.88 -0.67
CA PRO A 52 11.53 -9.16 -1.71
C PRO A 52 10.62 -8.07 -1.14
N ASN A 53 10.29 -8.11 0.15
CA ASN A 53 9.53 -7.09 0.89
C ASN A 53 10.43 -6.10 1.66
N GLY A 54 11.74 -6.12 1.43
CA GLY A 54 12.68 -5.23 2.11
C GLY A 54 12.61 -5.38 3.64
N PRO A 55 12.46 -4.27 4.39
CA PRO A 55 12.41 -4.31 5.85
C PRO A 55 11.03 -4.72 6.39
N PHE A 56 9.99 -4.79 5.56
CA PHE A 56 8.63 -5.01 6.01
C PHE A 56 8.32 -6.48 6.30
N SER A 57 7.42 -6.73 7.24
CA SER A 57 6.89 -8.06 7.51
C SER A 57 5.66 -8.37 6.64
N GLY A 58 5.41 -9.66 6.44
CA GLY A 58 4.28 -10.13 5.65
C GLY A 58 4.56 -10.09 4.15
N GLY A 59 3.50 -10.33 3.40
CA GLY A 59 3.49 -10.34 1.95
C GLY A 59 2.05 -10.41 1.46
N LYS A 60 1.84 -10.83 0.22
CA LYS A 60 0.52 -11.05 -0.35
C LYS A 60 -0.41 -11.74 0.66
N TYR A 61 -1.68 -11.35 0.70
CA TYR A 61 -2.72 -11.85 1.61
C TYR A 61 -2.69 -11.31 3.04
N SER A 62 -1.76 -10.45 3.42
CA SER A 62 -1.70 -9.90 4.77
C SER A 62 -1.97 -8.39 4.79
N VAL A 63 -2.44 -7.88 5.94
CA VAL A 63 -2.59 -6.44 6.19
C VAL A 63 -1.30 -5.79 6.70
N LEU A 64 -0.22 -6.56 6.82
CA LEU A 64 1.10 -6.05 7.19
C LEU A 64 1.67 -5.17 6.07
N GLU A 65 2.61 -4.28 6.41
CA GLU A 65 3.21 -3.38 5.41
C GLU A 65 3.83 -4.15 4.24
N GLY A 66 4.48 -5.29 4.46
CA GLY A 66 5.03 -6.12 3.38
C GLY A 66 3.99 -6.67 2.41
N GLY A 67 2.71 -6.74 2.79
CA GLY A 67 1.61 -7.15 1.92
C GLY A 67 1.00 -6.03 1.09
N THR A 68 1.17 -4.79 1.53
CA THR A 68 0.42 -3.65 1.01
C THR A 68 1.27 -2.42 0.67
N HIS A 69 2.47 -2.31 1.22
CA HIS A 69 3.42 -1.24 0.93
C HIS A 69 4.28 -1.65 -0.28
N THR A 70 3.68 -1.56 -1.45
CA THR A 70 4.28 -1.98 -2.72
C THR A 70 5.06 -0.86 -3.40
N PRO A 71 5.99 -1.17 -4.31
CA PRO A 71 6.61 -0.17 -5.16
C PRO A 71 5.56 0.65 -5.91
N PHE A 72 5.75 1.97 -5.93
CA PHE A 72 4.89 2.92 -6.65
C PHE A 72 5.77 4.00 -7.27
N ILE A 73 5.86 4.01 -8.58
CA ILE A 73 6.75 4.90 -9.34
C ILE A 73 5.92 5.65 -10.38
N THR A 74 6.06 6.97 -10.41
CA THR A 74 5.51 7.81 -11.48
C THR A 74 6.64 8.39 -12.31
N TYR A 75 6.46 8.40 -13.61
CA TYR A 75 7.42 8.95 -14.56
C TYR A 75 6.72 9.73 -15.64
N TRP A 76 7.12 10.99 -15.84
CA TRP A 76 6.66 11.86 -16.90
C TRP A 76 7.80 12.82 -17.28
N PRO A 77 8.45 12.61 -18.42
CA PRO A 77 9.57 13.46 -18.84
C PRO A 77 9.19 14.94 -18.87
N GLY A 78 10.06 15.79 -18.32
CA GLY A 78 9.85 17.24 -18.28
C GLY A 78 8.73 17.72 -17.34
N LYS A 79 7.96 16.81 -16.72
CA LYS A 79 6.89 17.15 -15.77
C LYS A 79 7.19 16.71 -14.35
N ILE A 80 7.83 15.57 -14.15
CA ILE A 80 8.17 15.03 -12.85
C ILE A 80 9.69 15.05 -12.69
N ALA A 81 10.17 15.76 -11.67
CA ALA A 81 11.58 15.78 -11.32
C ALA A 81 11.99 14.44 -10.65
N LYS A 82 13.24 14.03 -10.87
CA LYS A 82 13.79 12.85 -10.18
C LYS A 82 13.80 13.08 -8.67
N GLY A 83 13.24 12.15 -7.91
CA GLY A 83 13.18 12.24 -6.46
C GLY A 83 12.44 11.07 -5.82
N THR A 84 12.27 11.17 -4.51
CA THR A 84 11.46 10.24 -3.71
C THR A 84 10.45 11.02 -2.88
N SER A 85 9.30 10.42 -2.60
CA SER A 85 8.25 11.02 -1.81
C SER A 85 7.78 10.07 -0.72
N ASN A 86 7.60 10.59 0.49
CA ASN A 86 7.02 9.85 1.62
C ASN A 86 5.50 10.08 1.74
N LYS A 87 4.87 10.64 0.71
CA LYS A 87 3.42 10.86 0.71
C LYS A 87 2.69 9.52 0.56
N MET A 88 1.70 9.29 1.41
CA MET A 88 0.87 8.09 1.31
C MET A 88 -0.05 8.20 0.10
N VAL A 89 0.02 7.23 -0.80
CA VAL A 89 -0.83 7.10 -1.99
C VAL A 89 -1.32 5.67 -2.10
N CYS A 90 -2.39 5.45 -2.85
CA CYS A 90 -2.93 4.12 -3.11
C CYS A 90 -3.36 4.02 -4.58
N THR A 91 -3.33 2.83 -5.15
CA THR A 91 -3.77 2.61 -6.54
C THR A 91 -5.22 3.02 -6.79
N ILE A 92 -6.09 2.91 -5.80
CA ILE A 92 -7.48 3.40 -5.90
C ILE A 92 -7.58 4.91 -6.07
N ASP A 93 -6.54 5.67 -5.71
CA ASP A 93 -6.51 7.13 -5.88
C ASP A 93 -6.32 7.57 -7.33
N LEU A 94 -5.90 6.66 -8.20
CA LEU A 94 -5.67 6.98 -9.60
C LEU A 94 -6.94 7.49 -10.31
N ALA A 95 -8.12 6.98 -9.92
CA ALA A 95 -9.39 7.42 -10.51
C ALA A 95 -9.66 8.92 -10.25
N ALA A 96 -9.62 9.36 -9.00
CA ALA A 96 -9.83 10.77 -8.65
C ALA A 96 -8.69 11.66 -9.16
N SER A 97 -7.45 11.16 -9.09
CA SER A 97 -6.28 11.91 -9.55
C SER A 97 -6.27 12.11 -11.07
N PHE A 98 -6.66 11.09 -11.86
CA PHE A 98 -6.75 11.26 -13.33
C PHE A 98 -7.93 12.12 -13.73
N ALA A 99 -9.06 12.05 -13.01
CA ALA A 99 -10.16 12.98 -13.22
C ALA A 99 -9.69 14.43 -13.01
N ALA A 100 -9.00 14.71 -11.90
CA ALA A 100 -8.43 16.04 -11.62
C ALA A 100 -7.41 16.47 -12.70
N LEU A 101 -6.51 15.55 -13.13
CA LEU A 101 -5.53 15.83 -14.19
C LEU A 101 -6.17 16.22 -15.52
N THR A 102 -7.30 15.59 -15.86
CA THR A 102 -8.01 15.81 -17.12
C THR A 102 -9.14 16.83 -17.04
N GLY A 103 -9.35 17.45 -15.86
CA GLY A 103 -10.43 18.41 -15.62
C GLY A 103 -11.83 17.82 -15.63
N VAL A 104 -11.95 16.51 -15.41
CA VAL A 104 -13.24 15.81 -15.33
C VAL A 104 -13.71 15.80 -13.87
N GLU A 105 -14.94 16.25 -13.64
CA GLU A 105 -15.56 16.17 -12.31
C GLU A 105 -16.09 14.75 -12.06
N LEU A 106 -15.65 14.14 -10.94
CA LEU A 106 -16.18 12.85 -10.52
C LEU A 106 -17.56 13.03 -9.87
N PRO A 107 -18.56 12.21 -10.25
CA PRO A 107 -19.80 12.12 -9.50
C PRO A 107 -19.56 11.85 -8.01
N LYS A 108 -20.43 12.37 -7.13
CA LYS A 108 -20.27 12.23 -5.67
C LYS A 108 -20.28 10.77 -5.19
N ASP A 109 -21.02 9.92 -5.86
CA ASP A 109 -21.16 8.50 -5.60
C ASP A 109 -20.13 7.63 -6.33
N ALA A 110 -19.32 8.21 -7.22
CA ALA A 110 -18.29 7.47 -7.92
C ALA A 110 -16.98 7.38 -7.11
N CYS A 111 -16.34 6.22 -7.14
CA CYS A 111 -15.03 5.99 -6.54
C CYS A 111 -14.96 6.42 -5.06
N PRO A 112 -15.81 5.86 -4.17
CA PRO A 112 -16.04 6.37 -2.80
C PRO A 112 -14.80 6.33 -1.89
N ASP A 113 -13.75 5.64 -2.31
CA ASP A 113 -12.49 5.53 -1.57
C ASP A 113 -11.31 6.24 -2.25
N SER A 114 -11.54 6.83 -3.43
CA SER A 114 -10.50 7.48 -4.22
C SER A 114 -10.32 8.94 -3.81
N PHE A 115 -9.11 9.34 -3.47
CA PHE A 115 -8.74 10.73 -3.17
C PHE A 115 -7.92 11.29 -4.32
N ASP A 116 -8.11 12.57 -4.63
CA ASP A 116 -7.18 13.26 -5.52
C ASP A 116 -5.84 13.47 -4.79
N VAL A 117 -4.82 12.81 -5.31
CA VAL A 117 -3.43 12.90 -4.86
C VAL A 117 -2.50 13.23 -6.02
N MET A 118 -3.05 13.82 -7.11
CA MET A 118 -2.29 14.08 -8.34
C MET A 118 -1.03 14.89 -8.08
N ASP A 119 -1.08 15.90 -7.21
CA ASP A 119 0.10 16.68 -6.86
C ASP A 119 1.22 15.83 -6.24
N ALA A 120 0.85 14.83 -5.42
CA ALA A 120 1.83 13.89 -4.88
C ALA A 120 2.39 12.96 -5.96
N LEU A 121 1.56 12.52 -6.90
CA LEU A 121 1.99 11.70 -8.04
C LEU A 121 2.92 12.47 -9.00
N LEU A 122 2.74 13.77 -9.11
CA LEU A 122 3.60 14.66 -9.89
C LEU A 122 4.86 15.11 -9.13
N GLY A 123 5.04 14.68 -7.88
CA GLY A 123 6.21 15.02 -7.08
C GLY A 123 6.28 16.47 -6.64
N LYS A 124 5.15 17.19 -6.57
CA LYS A 124 5.14 18.58 -6.10
C LYS A 124 5.55 18.68 -4.62
N GLU A 125 6.33 19.69 -4.27
CA GLU A 125 6.92 19.85 -2.93
C GLU A 125 5.86 19.92 -1.81
N ASP A 126 4.85 20.76 -1.99
CA ASP A 126 3.77 20.96 -1.00
C ASP A 126 2.60 19.98 -1.15
N ALA A 127 2.79 18.93 -1.93
CA ALA A 127 1.75 17.96 -2.20
C ALA A 127 1.24 17.29 -0.92
N LYS A 128 -0.06 17.04 -0.88
CA LYS A 128 -0.69 16.25 0.18
C LYS A 128 -0.99 14.85 -0.35
N GLY A 129 -0.53 13.84 0.39
CA GLY A 129 -0.98 12.47 0.20
C GLY A 129 -2.25 12.17 0.99
N ARG A 130 -2.67 10.91 0.99
CA ARG A 130 -3.76 10.42 1.84
C ARG A 130 -3.48 10.68 3.32
N ARG A 131 -4.51 11.00 4.07
CA ARG A 131 -4.42 11.12 5.53
C ARG A 131 -4.55 9.76 6.24
N HIS A 132 -5.11 8.77 5.57
CA HIS A 132 -5.31 7.42 6.07
C HIS A 132 -5.50 6.44 4.92
N ILE A 133 -5.27 5.16 5.22
CA ILE A 133 -5.57 4.07 4.32
C ILE A 133 -6.17 2.90 5.11
N VAL A 134 -7.20 2.28 4.57
CA VAL A 134 -7.75 1.02 5.05
C VAL A 134 -7.26 -0.09 4.13
N GLN A 135 -6.76 -1.15 4.72
CA GLN A 135 -6.27 -2.34 4.03
C GLN A 135 -7.06 -3.54 4.54
N GLN A 136 -7.26 -4.52 3.69
CA GLN A 136 -7.96 -5.76 4.04
C GLN A 136 -7.14 -6.96 3.58
N ASP A 137 -7.13 -8.03 4.35
CA ASP A 137 -6.54 -9.29 3.92
C ASP A 137 -7.51 -10.04 2.97
N ASN A 138 -7.09 -11.20 2.45
CA ASN A 138 -7.93 -12.04 1.61
C ASN A 138 -8.91 -12.93 2.40
N GLY A 139 -9.01 -12.74 3.71
CA GLY A 139 -9.89 -13.54 4.58
C GLY A 139 -11.35 -13.13 4.51
N LYS A 140 -12.24 -14.10 4.73
CA LYS A 140 -13.66 -13.82 4.98
C LYS A 140 -13.79 -13.28 6.41
N GLY A 141 -14.10 -12.03 6.60
CA GLY A 141 -14.51 -11.61 7.92
C GLY A 141 -13.66 -10.58 8.64
N GLY A 142 -13.16 -9.61 7.89
CA GLY A 142 -12.88 -8.34 8.51
C GLY A 142 -11.57 -8.21 9.25
N ASN A 143 -10.51 -8.82 8.72
CA ASN A 143 -9.17 -8.42 9.14
C ASN A 143 -8.81 -7.15 8.40
N TYR A 144 -8.55 -6.09 9.15
CA TYR A 144 -8.24 -4.77 8.62
C TYR A 144 -6.88 -4.27 9.11
N GLY A 145 -6.11 -3.66 8.23
CA GLY A 145 -5.06 -2.71 8.55
C GLY A 145 -5.60 -1.29 8.39
N PHE A 146 -5.32 -0.41 9.33
CA PHE A 146 -5.72 0.98 9.26
C PHE A 146 -4.55 1.87 9.64
N ARG A 147 -4.02 2.60 8.66
CA ARG A 147 -2.87 3.49 8.85
C ARG A 147 -3.30 4.95 8.86
N VAL A 148 -2.80 5.69 9.84
CA VAL A 148 -2.96 7.15 9.95
C VAL A 148 -1.61 7.75 10.34
N GLY A 149 -0.93 8.36 9.38
CA GLY A 149 0.43 8.84 9.57
C GLY A 149 1.37 7.67 9.96
N LYS A 150 2.02 7.77 11.12
CA LYS A 150 2.91 6.72 11.63
C LYS A 150 2.18 5.56 12.34
N TRP A 151 0.92 5.75 12.72
CA TRP A 151 0.16 4.76 13.47
C TRP A 151 -0.49 3.74 12.55
N LYS A 152 -0.30 2.45 12.87
CA LYS A 152 -0.95 1.33 12.21
C LYS A 152 -1.75 0.53 13.21
N LEU A 153 -3.07 0.52 13.05
CA LEU A 153 -3.98 -0.38 13.75
C LEU A 153 -4.17 -1.65 12.91
N GLN A 154 -4.05 -2.80 13.53
CA GLN A 154 -4.55 -4.05 12.96
C GLN A 154 -5.76 -4.51 13.77
N ARG A 155 -6.83 -4.92 13.07
CA ARG A 155 -8.02 -5.56 13.62
C ARG A 155 -8.14 -6.95 13.02
N HIS A 156 -8.19 -7.97 13.88
CA HIS A 156 -8.33 -9.35 13.48
C HIS A 156 -9.63 -9.92 14.05
N ASP A 157 -10.66 -10.01 13.23
CA ASP A 157 -11.91 -10.68 13.57
C ASP A 157 -11.88 -12.18 13.20
N SER A 158 -10.84 -12.61 12.49
CA SER A 158 -10.53 -13.98 12.17
C SER A 158 -9.03 -14.25 12.34
N LYS A 159 -8.63 -15.52 12.21
CA LYS A 159 -7.21 -15.88 12.27
C LYS A 159 -6.40 -15.12 11.21
N ARG A 160 -5.30 -14.49 11.63
CA ARG A 160 -4.37 -13.81 10.73
C ARG A 160 -3.92 -14.75 9.63
N LYS A 161 -4.01 -14.30 8.38
CA LYS A 161 -3.44 -15.03 7.26
C LYS A 161 -1.92 -15.02 7.34
N ARG A 162 -1.33 -16.17 7.18
CA ARG A 162 0.12 -16.33 7.15
C ARG A 162 0.59 -16.23 5.70
N ASN A 163 1.71 -15.56 5.54
CA ASN A 163 2.50 -15.63 4.34
C ASN A 163 3.90 -16.14 4.73
N THR A 164 4.50 -16.96 3.91
CA THR A 164 5.83 -17.56 4.14
C THR A 164 6.96 -16.51 4.23
N VAL A 165 6.71 -15.28 3.78
CA VAL A 165 7.64 -14.13 3.89
C VAL A 165 7.39 -13.34 5.19
N VAL A 166 6.77 -13.91 6.19
CA VAL A 166 6.60 -13.30 7.53
C VAL A 166 7.85 -13.52 8.36
N SER A 167 8.24 -12.56 9.18
CA SER A 167 9.31 -12.79 10.16
C SER A 167 8.95 -13.98 11.06
N ASN A 168 9.96 -14.80 11.41
CA ASN A 168 9.78 -15.95 12.29
C ASN A 168 9.16 -15.57 13.64
N LYS A 169 9.39 -14.34 14.10
CA LYS A 169 8.84 -13.79 15.33
C LYS A 169 7.32 -13.64 15.25
N LEU A 170 6.79 -13.13 14.13
CA LEU A 170 5.35 -13.00 13.90
C LEU A 170 4.66 -14.33 13.62
N ALA A 171 5.36 -15.30 13.02
CA ALA A 171 4.78 -16.59 12.64
C ALA A 171 4.19 -17.35 13.85
N ASN A 172 4.80 -17.20 15.02
CA ASN A 172 4.45 -17.91 16.25
C ASN A 172 3.73 -17.02 17.28
N THR A 173 3.54 -15.74 16.99
CA THR A 173 2.87 -14.81 17.90
C THR A 173 1.35 -14.89 17.71
N PRO A 174 0.55 -15.04 18.79
CA PRO A 174 -0.89 -14.94 18.70
C PRO A 174 -1.31 -13.60 18.08
N SER A 175 -2.36 -13.63 17.27
CA SER A 175 -2.93 -12.40 16.71
C SER A 175 -4.00 -11.87 17.66
N PRO A 176 -3.73 -10.83 18.45
CA PRO A 176 -4.76 -10.22 19.27
C PRO A 176 -5.81 -9.59 18.35
N ARG A 177 -7.04 -9.43 18.89
CA ARG A 177 -8.12 -8.80 18.10
C ARG A 177 -7.73 -7.41 17.61
N PHE A 178 -6.99 -6.66 18.43
CA PHE A 178 -6.44 -5.36 18.07
C PHE A 178 -4.95 -5.30 18.40
N ALA A 179 -4.17 -4.78 17.49
CA ALA A 179 -2.77 -4.45 17.69
C ALA A 179 -2.49 -3.05 17.15
N LEU A 180 -1.58 -2.32 17.80
CA LEU A 180 -1.18 -0.98 17.42
C LEU A 180 0.34 -0.93 17.25
N TYR A 181 0.79 -0.31 16.17
CA TYR A 181 2.21 -0.18 15.84
C TYR A 181 2.56 1.27 15.51
N ASP A 182 3.78 1.68 15.86
CA ASP A 182 4.39 2.93 15.43
C ASP A 182 5.39 2.65 14.29
N LEU A 183 4.95 2.80 13.05
CA LEU A 183 5.75 2.48 11.88
C LEU A 183 7.00 3.37 11.71
N SER A 184 7.13 4.46 12.46
CA SER A 184 8.35 5.27 12.45
C SER A 184 9.51 4.59 13.18
N ASN A 185 9.20 3.65 14.10
CA ASN A 185 10.17 2.93 14.92
C ASN A 185 10.11 1.42 14.73
N ASP A 186 9.00 0.92 14.17
CA ASP A 186 8.72 -0.51 14.01
C ASP A 186 8.07 -0.77 12.65
N GLN A 187 8.86 -0.69 11.58
CA GLN A 187 8.40 -0.96 10.23
C GLN A 187 8.04 -2.44 9.99
N GLN A 188 8.50 -3.31 10.89
CA GLN A 188 8.25 -4.76 10.81
C GLN A 188 6.95 -5.16 11.52
N GLU A 189 6.31 -4.22 12.25
CA GLU A 189 5.07 -4.50 12.99
C GLU A 189 5.23 -5.66 13.99
N GLU A 190 6.37 -5.71 14.69
CA GLU A 190 6.72 -6.78 15.64
C GLU A 190 6.35 -6.45 17.09
N ASN A 191 6.26 -5.17 17.43
CA ASN A 191 6.05 -4.70 18.79
C ASN A 191 4.65 -4.08 18.92
N ASN A 192 3.68 -4.89 19.37
CA ASN A 192 2.35 -4.38 19.66
C ASN A 192 2.38 -3.47 20.91
N ILE A 193 2.11 -2.19 20.72
CA ILE A 193 2.12 -1.16 21.77
C ILE A 193 0.71 -0.69 22.16
N ALA A 194 -0.31 -1.48 21.89
CA ALA A 194 -1.71 -1.12 22.15
C ALA A 194 -1.94 -0.73 23.62
N ASP A 195 -1.39 -1.50 24.55
CA ASP A 195 -1.54 -1.27 26.00
C ASP A 195 -0.78 -0.01 26.49
N GLN A 196 0.26 0.39 25.77
CA GLN A 196 1.03 1.60 26.09
C GLN A 196 0.36 2.88 25.56
N HIS A 197 -0.52 2.76 24.55
CA HIS A 197 -1.18 3.87 23.89
C HIS A 197 -2.71 3.71 23.77
N PRO A 198 -3.44 3.47 24.89
CA PRO A 198 -4.87 3.15 24.85
C PRO A 198 -5.72 4.25 24.20
N LYS A 199 -5.39 5.53 24.42
CA LYS A 199 -6.11 6.66 23.80
C LYS A 199 -5.94 6.70 22.26
N VAL A 200 -4.75 6.33 21.76
CA VAL A 200 -4.50 6.25 20.31
C VAL A 200 -5.26 5.07 19.73
N LEU A 201 -5.17 3.92 20.38
CA LEU A 201 -5.89 2.71 19.99
C LEU A 201 -7.39 2.97 19.87
N ASP A 202 -8.03 3.55 20.88
CA ASP A 202 -9.48 3.80 20.86
C ASP A 202 -9.89 4.80 19.78
N ARG A 203 -9.12 5.86 19.57
CA ARG A 203 -9.35 6.80 18.47
C ARG A 203 -9.26 6.13 17.11
N MET A 204 -8.26 5.26 16.91
CA MET A 204 -8.07 4.53 15.66
C MET A 204 -9.20 3.53 15.42
N LYS A 205 -9.62 2.78 16.45
CA LYS A 205 -10.76 1.85 16.39
C LYS A 205 -12.04 2.56 15.98
N GLN A 206 -12.36 3.67 16.66
CA GLN A 206 -13.57 4.45 16.36
C GLN A 206 -13.55 5.02 14.94
N ARG A 207 -12.38 5.49 14.48
CA ARG A 207 -12.25 6.03 13.13
C ARG A 207 -12.39 4.94 12.06
N LEU A 208 -11.76 3.78 12.26
CA LEU A 208 -11.91 2.64 11.37
C LEU A 208 -13.38 2.18 11.32
N GLN A 209 -14.03 2.06 12.48
CA GLN A 209 -15.43 1.63 12.53
C GLN A 209 -16.35 2.58 11.76
N ARG A 210 -16.18 3.90 11.92
CA ARG A 210 -16.96 4.89 11.14
C ARG A 210 -16.79 4.74 9.63
N ILE A 211 -15.58 4.44 9.14
CA ILE A 211 -15.32 4.20 7.72
C ILE A 211 -16.06 2.94 7.25
N ILE A 212 -15.98 1.86 8.06
CA ILE A 212 -16.67 0.60 7.75
C ILE A 212 -18.19 0.81 7.70
N ASP A 213 -18.75 1.51 8.70
CA ASP A 213 -20.19 1.77 8.78
C ASP A 213 -20.69 2.68 7.64
N ALA A 214 -19.86 3.62 7.22
CA ALA A 214 -20.14 4.49 6.07
C ALA A 214 -20.01 3.78 4.71
N GLY A 215 -19.30 2.65 4.66
CA GLY A 215 -19.00 1.94 3.41
C GLY A 215 -18.09 2.72 2.46
N GLN A 216 -17.46 3.80 2.94
CA GLN A 216 -16.57 4.65 2.15
C GLN A 216 -15.57 5.38 3.04
N SER A 217 -14.40 5.69 2.49
CA SER A 217 -13.35 6.44 3.19
C SER A 217 -13.27 7.92 2.79
N ARG A 218 -13.84 8.30 1.66
CA ARG A 218 -14.02 9.70 1.24
C ARG A 218 -15.22 10.30 1.98
N PRO A 219 -15.12 11.56 2.47
CA PRO A 219 -16.24 12.26 3.11
C PRO A 219 -17.44 12.47 2.20
#